data_02610485ff0a3833987aabb1ce858e16
#
_entry.id   02610485ff0a3833987aabb1ce858e16
#
_cell.length_a   1.000
_cell.length_b   1.000
_cell.length_c   1.000
_cell.angle_alpha   90.00
_cell.angle_beta   90.00
_cell.angle_gamma   90.00
#
_symmetry.space_group_name_H-M   'P 1'
#
loop_
_entity.id
_entity.type
_entity.pdbx_description
1 polymer ?
#
loop_
_entity_poly.entity_id
_entity_poly.type
_entity_poly.pdbx_seq_one_letter_code
_entity_poly.pdbx_strand_id
1 'polypeptide(L)'
;VPAEWLGDAYEALGAQIAAGGTRGHRRAGERVVRRWLADWFRQCRPGMTLRDGLCSGSCARSLLAYFDRMSLEPCGKCQSPGCEVCFPDEDQVVTQEAPAVAPRVESTGDELERVVTCKSPGQVTSLAGLLAAGGVDTHTWHVDKHVVNRWEVANAAGEVTPLWQVKAWLSRRLLSRIERAPFFAVPSSEPGDSRAVRTALILPDTQTGFTWGPGHQTLIPYHDRRALEVARLMAADLDPDEVIWLGDNQDFEELSLKFTRDPLAAQTTQPGIDEQAWWYSRFKVSAPRASHRVFDGNHEHRMEKALQERAPWAVHLKAPGSDRAVMSVPYLLGLDDMGIEWLGEYGSEWWLWDKVRISHGDTVASGGGRTVSKVAAASSFSQVFGHIHHLEMACKTIWGPNGAETIGVMSPGCLCRVDGAVPGVKARPDWQQGVGVLELDEETGNVTMHPVQIVNGRAVYAGQVYVATDRTDQIAGELGYPQMRASASG
;
A
#
# COMPACT_ATOMS: atom_id res chain seq x y z
N VAL A 1 2.69 18.17 -9.27
CA VAL A 1 3.69 19.25 -9.12
C VAL A 1 3.40 20.26 -10.21
N PRO A 2 3.27 21.57 -9.93
CA PRO A 2 3.09 22.57 -10.96
C PRO A 2 4.22 22.49 -12.00
N ALA A 3 3.89 22.63 -13.28
CA ALA A 3 4.84 22.50 -14.38
C ALA A 3 6.00 23.49 -14.27
N GLU A 4 5.72 24.68 -13.76
CA GLU A 4 6.71 25.74 -13.47
C GLU A 4 7.79 25.29 -12.45
N TRP A 5 7.42 24.49 -11.46
CA TRP A 5 8.37 23.96 -10.45
C TRP A 5 9.27 22.87 -11.01
N LEU A 6 8.77 22.11 -11.99
CA LEU A 6 9.59 21.13 -12.71
C LEU A 6 10.65 21.84 -13.60
N GLY A 7 10.29 22.97 -14.22
CA GLY A 7 11.21 23.81 -14.98
C GLY A 7 12.34 24.35 -14.12
N ASP A 8 12.02 24.99 -12.99
CA ASP A 8 13.01 25.55 -12.06
C ASP A 8 13.98 24.48 -11.49
N ALA A 9 13.43 23.30 -11.14
CA ALA A 9 14.24 22.16 -10.65
C ALA A 9 15.18 21.64 -11.75
N TYR A 10 14.72 21.66 -12.99
CA TYR A 10 15.48 21.23 -14.15
C TYR A 10 16.65 22.17 -14.45
N GLU A 11 16.42 23.49 -14.50
CA GLU A 11 17.48 24.47 -14.76
C GLU A 11 18.60 24.40 -13.70
N ALA A 12 18.19 24.31 -12.42
CA ALA A 12 19.15 24.21 -11.33
C ALA A 12 19.97 22.89 -11.37
N LEU A 13 19.37 21.76 -11.77
CA LEU A 13 20.08 20.49 -11.92
C LEU A 13 20.94 20.49 -13.20
N GLY A 14 20.45 21.08 -14.28
CA GLY A 14 21.21 21.27 -15.53
C GLY A 14 22.46 22.08 -15.31
N ALA A 15 22.40 23.17 -14.54
CA ALA A 15 23.55 24.00 -14.17
C ALA A 15 24.60 23.21 -13.34
N GLN A 16 24.15 22.33 -12.41
CA GLN A 16 25.07 21.46 -11.66
C GLN A 16 25.73 20.38 -12.53
N ILE A 17 25.01 19.82 -13.49
CA ILE A 17 25.51 18.83 -14.44
C ILE A 17 26.58 19.50 -15.36
N ALA A 18 26.32 20.70 -15.84
CA ALA A 18 27.24 21.48 -16.66
C ALA A 18 28.53 21.86 -15.92
N ALA A 19 28.47 22.04 -14.60
CA ALA A 19 29.64 22.33 -13.76
C ALA A 19 30.60 21.13 -13.54
N GLY A 20 30.43 20.02 -14.22
CA GLY A 20 31.45 18.96 -14.39
C GLY A 20 31.48 17.87 -13.33
N GLY A 21 30.48 17.77 -12.45
CA GLY A 21 30.51 16.84 -11.31
C GLY A 21 29.96 15.43 -11.54
N THR A 22 29.50 14.99 -12.75
CA THR A 22 28.47 13.98 -12.78
C THR A 22 28.47 12.90 -13.83
N ARG A 23 29.61 12.39 -14.25
CA ARG A 23 29.64 11.10 -14.98
C ARG A 23 29.06 9.92 -14.18
N GLY A 24 28.82 10.09 -12.87
CA GLY A 24 28.21 9.11 -11.97
C GLY A 24 26.67 9.18 -11.86
N HIS A 25 26.01 10.25 -12.30
CA HIS A 25 24.60 10.52 -12.01
C HIS A 25 23.59 9.74 -12.87
N ARG A 26 23.98 9.13 -13.97
CA ARG A 26 23.13 8.16 -14.70
C ARG A 26 22.74 6.94 -13.85
N ARG A 27 23.40 6.73 -12.71
CA ARG A 27 23.10 5.68 -11.72
C ARG A 27 22.73 6.23 -10.34
N ALA A 28 22.54 7.53 -10.21
CA ALA A 28 22.05 8.12 -8.97
C ALA A 28 20.61 7.65 -8.75
N GLY A 29 20.48 6.69 -7.88
CA GLY A 29 19.19 6.13 -7.54
C GLY A 29 18.21 7.21 -7.07
N GLU A 30 16.95 6.93 -7.14
CA GLU A 30 15.81 7.77 -6.73
C GLU A 30 16.05 8.55 -5.42
N ARG A 31 16.84 7.99 -4.49
CA ARG A 31 17.21 8.62 -3.20
C ARG A 31 18.05 9.87 -3.35
N VAL A 32 19.00 9.89 -4.32
CA VAL A 32 19.89 11.05 -4.53
C VAL A 32 19.09 12.18 -5.14
N VAL A 33 18.22 11.88 -6.11
CA VAL A 33 17.32 12.87 -6.72
C VAL A 33 16.35 13.42 -5.68
N ARG A 34 15.77 12.58 -4.82
CA ARG A 34 14.90 13.03 -3.72
C ARG A 34 15.63 13.92 -2.72
N ARG A 35 16.84 13.55 -2.32
CA ARG A 35 17.64 14.33 -1.37
C ARG A 35 17.99 15.70 -1.96
N TRP A 36 18.40 15.73 -3.22
CA TRP A 36 18.73 16.96 -3.91
C TRP A 36 17.50 17.87 -4.07
N LEU A 37 16.37 17.34 -4.49
CA LEU A 37 15.10 18.08 -4.56
C LEU A 37 14.68 18.60 -3.18
N ALA A 38 14.90 17.85 -2.11
CA ALA A 38 14.63 18.29 -0.75
C ALA A 38 15.51 19.47 -0.34
N ASP A 39 16.79 19.42 -0.68
CA ASP A 39 17.74 20.46 -0.37
C ASP A 39 17.44 21.73 -1.18
N TRP A 40 17.12 21.58 -2.46
CA TRP A 40 16.73 22.68 -3.33
C TRP A 40 15.43 23.36 -2.87
N PHE A 41 14.39 22.56 -2.51
CA PHE A 41 13.13 23.11 -1.95
C PHE A 41 13.36 23.89 -0.67
N ARG A 42 14.22 23.39 0.24
CA ARG A 42 14.57 24.11 1.47
C ARG A 42 15.25 25.46 1.19
N GLN A 43 16.06 25.54 0.15
CA GLN A 43 16.77 26.77 -0.23
C GLN A 43 15.88 27.77 -0.96
N CYS A 44 15.07 27.29 -1.92
CA CYS A 44 14.30 28.16 -2.81
C CYS A 44 12.90 28.49 -2.28
N ARG A 45 12.34 27.67 -1.37
CA ARG A 45 10.99 27.81 -0.79
C ARG A 45 11.03 27.56 0.72
N PRO A 46 11.63 28.46 1.52
CA PRO A 46 11.67 28.29 2.98
C PRO A 46 10.24 28.27 3.54
N GLY A 47 9.92 27.21 4.29
CA GLY A 47 8.58 26.98 4.88
C GLY A 47 7.74 25.91 4.21
N MET A 48 8.15 25.39 3.03
CA MET A 48 7.52 24.19 2.44
C MET A 48 8.34 22.94 2.75
N THR A 49 7.67 21.86 3.08
CA THR A 49 8.30 20.54 3.27
C THR A 49 8.15 19.70 2.00
N LEU A 50 8.98 18.69 1.85
CA LEU A 50 8.84 17.69 0.76
C LEU A 50 7.44 17.05 0.72
N ARG A 51 6.74 17.00 1.86
CA ARG A 51 5.37 16.50 1.98
C ARG A 51 4.36 17.41 1.29
N ASP A 52 4.62 18.70 1.22
CA ASP A 52 3.67 19.67 0.67
C ASP A 52 3.79 19.84 -0.86
N GLY A 53 4.91 19.45 -1.46
CA GLY A 53 5.19 19.69 -2.88
C GLY A 53 5.58 18.47 -3.73
N LEU A 54 6.07 17.39 -3.13
CA LEU A 54 6.57 16.22 -3.85
C LEU A 54 6.01 14.94 -3.25
N CYS A 55 4.83 14.57 -3.69
CA CYS A 55 4.28 13.27 -3.41
C CYS A 55 4.91 12.23 -4.34
N SER A 56 5.61 11.25 -3.76
CA SER A 56 5.91 9.94 -4.37
C SER A 56 7.07 9.84 -5.37
N GLY A 57 7.58 8.62 -5.50
CA GLY A 57 8.57 8.16 -6.47
C GLY A 57 8.19 8.38 -7.96
N SER A 58 6.94 8.69 -8.22
CA SER A 58 6.43 9.06 -9.53
C SER A 58 7.04 10.36 -10.07
N CYS A 59 7.20 11.39 -9.23
CA CYS A 59 7.81 12.66 -9.64
C CYS A 59 9.33 12.51 -9.91
N ALA A 60 10.02 11.70 -9.09
CA ALA A 60 11.44 11.45 -9.34
C ALA A 60 11.66 10.61 -10.62
N ARG A 61 10.75 9.67 -10.92
CA ARG A 61 10.79 8.89 -12.16
C ARG A 61 10.45 9.73 -13.39
N SER A 62 9.49 10.63 -13.30
CA SER A 62 9.16 11.56 -14.37
C SER A 62 10.30 12.52 -14.67
N LEU A 63 11.01 12.99 -13.64
CA LEU A 63 12.24 13.77 -13.79
C LEU A 63 13.37 12.96 -14.41
N LEU A 64 13.60 11.73 -13.97
CA LEU A 64 14.61 10.85 -14.58
C LEU A 64 14.30 10.52 -16.03
N ALA A 65 13.03 10.21 -16.38
CA ALA A 65 12.60 9.99 -17.76
C ALA A 65 12.68 11.25 -18.63
N TYR A 66 12.51 12.43 -18.03
CA TYR A 66 12.72 13.71 -18.70
C TYR A 66 14.22 13.94 -18.95
N PHE A 67 15.10 13.66 -17.98
CA PHE A 67 16.54 13.70 -18.15
C PHE A 67 17.09 12.73 -19.19
N ASP A 68 16.55 11.50 -19.24
CA ASP A 68 16.91 10.52 -20.26
C ASP A 68 16.53 10.97 -21.67
N ARG A 69 15.41 11.70 -21.84
CA ARG A 69 15.04 12.32 -23.11
C ARG A 69 15.91 13.52 -23.49
N MET A 70 16.39 14.26 -22.50
CA MET A 70 17.21 15.45 -22.70
C MET A 70 18.72 15.16 -22.78
N SER A 71 19.16 13.91 -22.58
CA SER A 71 20.53 13.47 -22.83
C SER A 71 20.87 13.28 -24.33
N LEU A 72 19.97 13.72 -25.21
CA LEU A 72 20.24 13.93 -26.61
C LEU A 72 21.28 15.05 -26.75
N GLU A 73 22.23 14.89 -27.65
CA GLU A 73 23.36 15.78 -27.84
C GLU A 73 22.94 17.25 -27.93
N PRO A 74 23.71 18.17 -27.33
CA PRO A 74 23.40 19.60 -27.40
C PRO A 74 23.35 20.09 -28.84
N CYS A 75 22.37 20.96 -29.15
CA CYS A 75 22.24 21.55 -30.47
C CYS A 75 23.58 22.08 -30.99
N GLY A 76 24.10 21.58 -32.10
CA GLY A 76 25.37 21.96 -32.68
C GLY A 76 25.49 23.45 -33.06
N LYS A 77 24.38 24.23 -33.03
CA LYS A 77 24.35 25.65 -33.32
C LYS A 77 24.34 26.55 -32.07
N CYS A 78 23.63 26.16 -31.03
CA CYS A 78 23.44 27.01 -29.83
C CYS A 78 23.94 26.35 -28.54
N GLN A 79 24.32 25.08 -28.54
CA GLN A 79 24.75 24.26 -27.39
C GLN A 79 23.77 24.22 -26.24
N SER A 80 22.49 24.59 -26.45
CA SER A 80 21.43 24.52 -25.46
C SER A 80 20.57 23.29 -25.67
N PRO A 81 20.30 22.50 -24.65
CA PRO A 81 19.28 21.46 -24.70
C PRO A 81 17.89 22.12 -24.76
N GLY A 82 17.02 21.67 -25.67
CA GLY A 82 15.65 22.18 -25.79
C GLY A 82 15.48 23.53 -26.53
N CYS A 83 16.39 23.88 -27.43
CA CYS A 83 16.29 25.09 -28.23
C CYS A 83 15.08 25.04 -29.18
N GLU A 84 14.10 25.91 -28.97
CA GLU A 84 12.86 25.99 -29.78
C GLU A 84 13.11 26.29 -31.27
N VAL A 85 14.25 26.91 -31.61
CA VAL A 85 14.64 27.19 -33.01
C VAL A 85 15.22 25.94 -33.70
N CYS A 86 15.83 25.02 -32.93
CA CYS A 86 16.47 23.82 -33.44
C CYS A 86 15.62 22.58 -33.25
N PHE A 87 14.67 22.64 -32.34
CA PHE A 87 13.68 21.61 -32.04
C PHE A 87 12.31 22.31 -31.96
N PRO A 88 11.70 22.68 -33.09
CA PRO A 88 10.34 23.22 -33.08
C PRO A 88 9.41 22.11 -32.53
N ASP A 89 8.56 22.48 -31.57
CA ASP A 89 7.48 21.60 -31.11
C ASP A 89 6.74 21.10 -32.36
N GLU A 90 6.59 19.79 -32.48
CA GLU A 90 5.86 19.14 -33.58
C GLU A 90 4.37 19.54 -33.65
N ASP A 91 3.89 20.38 -32.72
CA ASP A 91 2.50 20.82 -32.61
C ASP A 91 2.18 22.19 -33.28
N GLN A 92 3.15 22.83 -33.96
CA GLN A 92 2.87 24.06 -34.73
C GLN A 92 2.98 23.86 -36.23
N VAL A 93 2.13 23.02 -36.79
CA VAL A 93 1.71 23.15 -38.17
C VAL A 93 0.38 23.91 -38.16
N VAL A 94 0.43 25.24 -38.33
CA VAL A 94 -0.76 26.05 -38.56
C VAL A 94 -1.30 25.72 -39.93
N THR A 95 -2.25 24.82 -39.99
CA THR A 95 -3.16 24.64 -41.14
C THR A 95 -4.41 25.47 -40.90
N GLN A 96 -4.72 26.38 -41.82
CA GLN A 96 -5.98 27.12 -41.83
C GLN A 96 -7.17 26.16 -41.72
N GLU A 97 -7.93 26.32 -40.65
CA GLU A 97 -9.08 25.48 -40.31
C GLU A 97 -10.28 25.82 -41.18
N ALA A 98 -10.73 24.83 -41.96
CA ALA A 98 -12.16 24.69 -42.24
C ALA A 98 -12.87 24.28 -40.92
N PRO A 99 -14.14 24.68 -40.67
CA PRO A 99 -14.82 24.42 -39.41
C PRO A 99 -14.82 22.91 -39.12
N ALA A 100 -14.18 22.52 -38.02
CA ALA A 100 -13.97 21.13 -37.63
C ALA A 100 -15.31 20.49 -37.26
N VAL A 101 -15.83 19.64 -38.13
CA VAL A 101 -16.89 18.70 -37.76
C VAL A 101 -16.27 17.69 -36.77
N ALA A 102 -16.82 17.63 -35.56
CA ALA A 102 -16.35 16.71 -34.54
C ALA A 102 -16.31 15.28 -35.09
N PRO A 103 -15.28 14.50 -34.79
CA PRO A 103 -15.15 13.12 -35.27
C PRO A 103 -16.34 12.28 -34.80
N ARG A 104 -17.03 11.64 -35.76
CA ARG A 104 -18.15 10.75 -35.43
C ARG A 104 -17.62 9.42 -34.93
N VAL A 105 -17.68 9.23 -33.61
CA VAL A 105 -17.36 7.97 -32.96
C VAL A 105 -18.64 7.17 -32.75
N GLU A 106 -18.64 5.94 -33.22
CA GLU A 106 -19.75 4.99 -33.04
C GLU A 106 -19.35 4.01 -31.93
N SER A 107 -20.21 3.81 -30.93
CA SER A 107 -20.05 2.85 -29.86
C SER A 107 -21.20 1.85 -29.89
N THR A 108 -20.89 0.57 -29.93
CA THR A 108 -21.84 -0.54 -29.86
C THR A 108 -21.42 -1.54 -28.83
N GLY A 109 -22.38 -2.18 -28.15
CA GLY A 109 -22.13 -3.15 -27.09
C GLY A 109 -23.05 -2.91 -25.89
N ASP A 110 -22.74 -3.56 -24.79
CA ASP A 110 -23.50 -3.50 -23.54
C ASP A 110 -22.64 -2.93 -22.38
N GLU A 111 -23.03 -3.20 -21.13
CA GLU A 111 -22.32 -2.74 -19.95
C GLU A 111 -21.00 -3.49 -19.69
N LEU A 112 -20.77 -4.65 -20.31
CA LEU A 112 -19.62 -5.52 -20.11
C LEU A 112 -18.64 -5.50 -21.28
N GLU A 113 -19.16 -5.42 -22.50
CA GLU A 113 -18.36 -5.39 -23.73
C GLU A 113 -18.79 -4.25 -24.63
N ARG A 114 -17.82 -3.51 -25.17
CA ARG A 114 -18.07 -2.37 -26.02
C ARG A 114 -17.12 -2.36 -27.23
N VAL A 115 -17.63 -1.99 -28.37
CA VAL A 115 -16.82 -1.75 -29.56
C VAL A 115 -16.92 -0.28 -29.93
N VAL A 116 -15.78 0.41 -29.99
CA VAL A 116 -15.70 1.82 -30.36
C VAL A 116 -15.01 1.92 -31.70
N THR A 117 -15.62 2.66 -32.64
CA THR A 117 -15.12 2.78 -34.00
C THR A 117 -15.22 4.24 -34.46
N CYS A 118 -14.17 4.75 -35.09
CA CYS A 118 -14.17 6.00 -35.79
C CYS A 118 -13.70 5.80 -37.24
N LYS A 119 -14.46 6.36 -38.21
CA LYS A 119 -14.09 6.46 -39.62
C LYS A 119 -14.07 7.94 -39.98
N SER A 120 -12.86 8.49 -40.14
CA SER A 120 -12.76 9.94 -40.48
C SER A 120 -11.52 10.22 -41.31
N PRO A 121 -11.57 11.23 -42.20
CA PRO A 121 -10.39 11.71 -42.90
C PRO A 121 -9.49 12.45 -41.88
N GLY A 122 -8.43 11.78 -41.41
CA GLY A 122 -7.33 12.41 -40.68
C GLY A 122 -7.56 12.86 -39.23
N GLN A 123 -8.81 12.82 -38.71
CA GLN A 123 -9.10 13.35 -37.38
C GLN A 123 -8.76 12.39 -36.21
N VAL A 124 -8.88 11.08 -36.42
CA VAL A 124 -8.56 10.06 -35.45
C VAL A 124 -7.67 9.01 -36.11
N THR A 125 -6.39 9.03 -35.80
CA THR A 125 -5.39 8.21 -36.49
C THR A 125 -4.72 7.20 -35.53
N SER A 126 -5.08 7.23 -34.25
CA SER A 126 -4.49 6.39 -33.20
C SER A 126 -5.54 5.87 -32.24
N LEU A 127 -5.17 4.81 -31.50
CA LEU A 127 -5.98 4.27 -30.40
C LEU A 127 -6.27 5.35 -29.34
N ALA A 128 -5.25 6.10 -28.91
CA ALA A 128 -5.42 7.15 -27.90
C ALA A 128 -6.43 8.22 -28.36
N GLY A 129 -6.33 8.65 -29.62
CA GLY A 129 -7.30 9.57 -30.21
C GLY A 129 -8.72 9.00 -30.28
N LEU A 130 -8.88 7.70 -30.56
CA LEU A 130 -10.19 7.04 -30.56
C LEU A 130 -10.80 7.00 -29.15
N LEU A 131 -10.02 6.63 -28.14
CA LEU A 131 -10.49 6.54 -26.75
C LEU A 131 -10.89 7.91 -26.23
N ALA A 132 -10.10 8.95 -26.49
CA ALA A 132 -10.40 10.33 -26.11
C ALA A 132 -11.67 10.84 -26.81
N ALA A 133 -11.77 10.69 -28.14
CA ALA A 133 -12.94 11.14 -28.92
C ALA A 133 -14.22 10.35 -28.56
N GLY A 134 -14.09 9.09 -28.13
CA GLY A 134 -15.18 8.23 -27.68
C GLY A 134 -15.57 8.40 -26.22
N GLY A 135 -14.89 9.26 -25.46
CA GLY A 135 -15.13 9.43 -24.02
C GLY A 135 -14.91 8.14 -23.21
N VAL A 136 -13.95 7.30 -23.64
CA VAL A 136 -13.68 6.02 -22.99
C VAL A 136 -12.77 6.23 -21.80
N ASP A 137 -13.29 6.00 -20.60
CA ASP A 137 -12.49 5.96 -19.38
C ASP A 137 -11.67 4.66 -19.30
N THR A 138 -10.36 4.79 -19.42
CA THR A 138 -9.40 3.65 -19.39
C THR A 138 -9.25 3.03 -18.00
N HIS A 139 -9.75 3.67 -16.94
CA HIS A 139 -9.84 3.05 -15.62
C HIS A 139 -11.00 2.04 -15.54
N THR A 140 -12.07 2.31 -16.27
CA THR A 140 -13.27 1.46 -16.31
C THR A 140 -13.21 0.41 -17.42
N TRP A 141 -12.52 0.71 -18.52
CA TRP A 141 -12.47 -0.13 -19.72
C TRP A 141 -11.06 -0.60 -20.05
N HIS A 142 -10.92 -1.89 -20.32
CA HIS A 142 -9.71 -2.50 -20.86
C HIS A 142 -9.82 -2.59 -22.39
N VAL A 143 -8.72 -2.34 -23.09
CA VAL A 143 -8.64 -2.55 -24.55
C VAL A 143 -8.15 -3.96 -24.81
N ASP A 144 -9.03 -4.85 -25.26
CA ASP A 144 -8.68 -6.24 -25.57
C ASP A 144 -7.93 -6.35 -26.89
N LYS A 145 -8.37 -5.53 -27.85
CA LYS A 145 -7.82 -5.53 -29.21
C LYS A 145 -8.12 -4.19 -29.87
N HIS A 146 -7.22 -3.74 -30.72
CA HIS A 146 -7.48 -2.61 -31.61
C HIS A 146 -6.91 -2.83 -33.00
N VAL A 147 -7.46 -2.11 -33.99
CA VAL A 147 -7.02 -2.13 -35.37
C VAL A 147 -7.01 -0.68 -35.89
N VAL A 148 -5.93 -0.32 -36.56
CA VAL A 148 -5.79 0.94 -37.27
C VAL A 148 -5.59 0.64 -38.74
N ASN A 149 -6.56 0.99 -39.57
CA ASN A 149 -6.47 0.85 -41.02
C ASN A 149 -6.28 2.23 -41.64
N ARG A 150 -5.39 2.33 -42.60
CA ARG A 150 -5.18 3.49 -43.45
C ARG A 150 -5.35 3.08 -44.90
N TRP A 151 -6.09 3.86 -45.66
CA TRP A 151 -6.19 3.73 -47.11
C TRP A 151 -6.28 5.11 -47.76
N GLU A 152 -6.12 5.18 -49.06
CA GLU A 152 -6.14 6.42 -49.82
C GLU A 152 -7.29 6.35 -50.84
N VAL A 153 -7.99 7.47 -50.98
CA VAL A 153 -9.05 7.60 -51.97
C VAL A 153 -8.69 8.78 -52.86
N ALA A 154 -8.66 8.56 -54.18
CA ALA A 154 -8.51 9.63 -55.16
C ALA A 154 -9.90 10.15 -55.62
N ASN A 155 -10.06 11.48 -55.64
CA ASN A 155 -11.25 12.10 -56.24
C ASN A 155 -11.14 12.13 -57.78
N ALA A 156 -12.22 12.60 -58.46
CA ALA A 156 -12.25 12.70 -59.91
C ALA A 156 -11.20 13.69 -60.49
N ALA A 157 -10.64 14.56 -59.68
CA ALA A 157 -9.58 15.51 -60.05
C ALA A 157 -8.15 14.93 -59.79
N GLY A 158 -8.05 13.67 -59.29
CA GLY A 158 -6.77 13.02 -59.00
C GLY A 158 -6.14 13.40 -57.64
N GLU A 159 -6.84 14.14 -56.79
CA GLU A 159 -6.38 14.46 -55.46
C GLU A 159 -6.55 13.27 -54.54
N VAL A 160 -5.49 12.88 -53.87
CA VAL A 160 -5.45 11.72 -52.97
C VAL A 160 -5.68 12.17 -51.52
N THR A 161 -6.72 11.66 -50.89
CA THR A 161 -7.02 11.93 -49.46
C THR A 161 -6.80 10.65 -48.64
N PRO A 162 -5.95 10.69 -47.60
CA PRO A 162 -5.79 9.56 -46.68
C PRO A 162 -7.04 9.45 -45.80
N LEU A 163 -7.58 8.26 -45.71
CA LEU A 163 -8.66 7.91 -44.79
C LEU A 163 -8.16 6.95 -43.73
N TRP A 164 -8.74 7.07 -42.55
CA TRP A 164 -8.40 6.26 -41.43
C TRP A 164 -9.63 5.57 -40.83
N GLN A 165 -9.45 4.37 -40.34
CA GLN A 165 -10.42 3.70 -39.48
C GLN A 165 -9.66 3.20 -38.27
N VAL A 166 -10.05 3.64 -37.09
CA VAL A 166 -9.59 3.13 -35.82
C VAL A 166 -10.75 2.42 -35.14
N LYS A 167 -10.53 1.20 -34.70
CA LYS A 167 -11.52 0.38 -34.03
C LYS A 167 -10.89 -0.29 -32.83
N ALA A 168 -11.57 -0.25 -31.67
CA ALA A 168 -11.16 -0.91 -30.46
C ALA A 168 -12.30 -1.77 -29.90
N TRP A 169 -11.94 -2.95 -29.40
CA TRP A 169 -12.80 -3.82 -28.61
C TRP A 169 -12.42 -3.64 -27.16
N LEU A 170 -13.41 -3.35 -26.35
CA LEU A 170 -13.24 -3.02 -24.95
C LEU A 170 -14.06 -4.01 -24.12
N SER A 171 -13.43 -4.56 -23.07
CA SER A 171 -14.15 -5.23 -22.00
C SER A 171 -14.18 -4.33 -20.76
N ARG A 172 -15.31 -4.33 -20.06
CA ARG A 172 -15.38 -3.65 -18.79
C ARG A 172 -14.42 -4.33 -17.85
N ARG A 173 -13.58 -3.57 -17.16
CA ARG A 173 -12.79 -4.10 -16.05
C ARG A 173 -13.78 -4.54 -14.98
N LEU A 174 -14.27 -5.78 -15.08
CA LEU A 174 -15.01 -6.42 -14.00
C LEU A 174 -14.09 -6.45 -12.81
N LEU A 175 -14.48 -5.70 -11.75
CA LEU A 175 -13.82 -5.56 -10.46
C LEU A 175 -12.37 -6.00 -10.58
N SER A 176 -11.52 -5.08 -10.92
CA SER A 176 -10.15 -5.31 -11.31
C SER A 176 -9.65 -6.63 -10.73
N ARG A 177 -9.09 -7.52 -11.58
CA ARG A 177 -7.87 -8.14 -11.05
C ARG A 177 -7.26 -7.05 -10.20
N ILE A 178 -7.18 -7.28 -8.89
CA ILE A 178 -6.31 -6.48 -8.07
C ILE A 178 -5.05 -6.46 -8.91
N GLU A 179 -4.70 -5.31 -9.53
CA GLU A 179 -3.33 -5.15 -9.94
C GLU A 179 -2.63 -5.26 -8.62
N ARG A 180 -2.22 -6.48 -8.31
CA ARG A 180 -1.45 -6.81 -7.10
C ARG A 180 -0.44 -5.70 -7.06
N ALA A 181 -0.50 -4.92 -5.98
CA ALA A 181 0.28 -3.69 -5.89
C ALA A 181 1.63 -3.99 -6.49
N PRO A 182 2.07 -3.30 -7.55
CA PRO A 182 3.11 -3.78 -8.43
C PRO A 182 4.21 -4.33 -7.56
N PHE A 183 4.54 -5.60 -7.74
CA PHE A 183 5.56 -6.29 -6.97
C PHE A 183 6.83 -5.50 -7.26
N PHE A 184 7.12 -4.54 -6.39
CA PHE A 184 8.41 -3.90 -6.44
C PHE A 184 9.39 -4.97 -6.01
N ALA A 185 10.13 -5.51 -6.99
CA ALA A 185 11.34 -6.24 -6.68
C ALA A 185 12.16 -5.30 -5.79
N VAL A 186 12.03 -5.49 -4.49
CA VAL A 186 12.87 -4.81 -3.52
C VAL A 186 14.24 -5.38 -3.82
N PRO A 187 15.24 -4.56 -4.22
CA PRO A 187 16.59 -5.03 -4.29
C PRO A 187 16.86 -5.66 -2.93
N SER A 188 17.24 -6.93 -2.91
CA SER A 188 17.75 -7.55 -1.70
C SER A 188 18.86 -6.63 -1.21
N SER A 189 18.62 -5.86 -0.16
CA SER A 189 19.68 -5.15 0.52
C SER A 189 20.59 -6.26 1.03
N GLU A 190 21.83 -6.28 0.54
CA GLU A 190 22.87 -7.09 1.14
C GLU A 190 22.79 -6.89 2.67
N PRO A 191 22.84 -7.94 3.47
CA PRO A 191 23.00 -7.81 4.91
C PRO A 191 24.40 -7.26 5.17
N GLY A 192 24.54 -5.97 5.07
CA GLY A 192 25.81 -5.24 5.20
C GLY A 192 25.56 -4.03 6.06
N ASP A 193 25.88 -4.18 7.25
CA ASP A 193 26.33 -3.36 8.37
C ASP A 193 25.70 -3.91 9.63
N SER A 194 26.54 -4.46 10.51
CA SER A 194 26.16 -4.80 11.88
C SER A 194 25.70 -3.50 12.56
N ARG A 195 24.38 -3.31 12.61
CA ARG A 195 23.81 -2.22 13.40
C ARG A 195 24.11 -2.53 14.86
N ALA A 196 24.52 -1.53 15.63
CA ALA A 196 24.69 -1.68 17.06
C ALA A 196 23.37 -2.00 17.77
N VAL A 197 22.25 -1.64 17.15
CA VAL A 197 20.89 -1.88 17.64
C VAL A 197 20.03 -2.46 16.51
N ARG A 198 19.39 -3.61 16.77
CA ARG A 198 18.33 -4.16 15.92
C ARG A 198 16.97 -3.70 16.41
N THR A 199 16.06 -3.44 15.49
CA THR A 199 14.73 -2.90 15.81
C THR A 199 13.63 -3.78 15.23
N ALA A 200 12.60 -4.05 16.04
CA ALA A 200 11.37 -4.70 15.58
C ALA A 200 10.15 -3.82 15.84
N LEU A 201 9.28 -3.70 14.85
CA LEU A 201 7.98 -3.06 14.96
C LEU A 201 6.89 -4.14 15.06
N ILE A 202 6.10 -4.08 16.14
CA ILE A 202 5.05 -5.04 16.44
C ILE A 202 3.68 -4.41 16.20
N LEU A 203 2.87 -5.05 15.38
CA LEU A 203 1.56 -4.60 14.93
C LEU A 203 0.47 -5.54 15.47
N PRO A 204 -0.32 -5.10 16.46
CA PRO A 204 -1.34 -5.94 17.07
C PRO A 204 -2.71 -5.78 16.40
N ASP A 205 -3.50 -6.83 16.38
CA ASP A 205 -4.96 -6.89 16.33
C ASP A 205 -5.61 -5.79 15.44
N THR A 206 -5.36 -5.85 14.14
CA THR A 206 -5.90 -4.87 13.19
C THR A 206 -7.38 -5.07 12.94
N GLN A 207 -7.85 -6.31 13.01
CA GLN A 207 -9.23 -6.74 12.78
C GLN A 207 -9.83 -6.12 11.50
N THR A 208 -9.09 -6.24 10.41
CA THR A 208 -9.52 -5.73 9.12
C THR A 208 -10.77 -6.47 8.66
N GLY A 209 -11.82 -5.71 8.48
CA GLY A 209 -13.13 -6.20 8.11
C GLY A 209 -14.11 -5.05 8.08
N PHE A 210 -15.36 -5.34 7.69
CA PHE A 210 -16.37 -4.32 7.48
C PHE A 210 -17.75 -4.77 7.95
N THR A 211 -18.56 -3.80 8.34
CA THR A 211 -20.02 -3.93 8.39
C THR A 211 -20.66 -3.04 7.35
N TRP A 212 -21.90 -3.36 6.97
CA TRP A 212 -22.69 -2.48 6.14
C TRP A 212 -23.29 -1.34 6.94
N GLY A 213 -23.12 -0.12 6.43
CA GLY A 213 -23.81 1.06 6.94
C GLY A 213 -25.31 1.03 6.62
N PRO A 214 -26.08 2.03 7.10
CA PRO A 214 -27.50 2.14 6.87
C PRO A 214 -27.84 2.02 5.37
N GLY A 215 -28.82 1.19 5.02
CA GLY A 215 -29.25 0.96 3.65
C GLY A 215 -28.26 0.17 2.79
N HIS A 216 -27.23 -0.44 3.38
CA HIS A 216 -26.20 -1.27 2.70
C HIS A 216 -25.48 -0.54 1.55
N GLN A 217 -25.27 0.76 1.70
CA GLN A 217 -24.62 1.57 0.68
C GLN A 217 -23.14 1.88 0.99
N THR A 218 -22.72 1.72 2.23
CA THR A 218 -21.35 2.02 2.67
C THR A 218 -20.76 0.86 3.44
N LEU A 219 -19.46 0.63 3.27
CA LEU A 219 -18.67 -0.30 4.05
C LEU A 219 -17.98 0.47 5.19
N ILE A 220 -18.35 0.13 6.42
CA ILE A 220 -17.82 0.75 7.64
C ILE A 220 -16.74 -0.17 8.19
N PRO A 221 -15.46 0.26 8.26
CA PRO A 221 -14.37 -0.59 8.71
C PRO A 221 -14.42 -0.84 10.22
N TYR A 222 -14.00 -2.03 10.66
CA TYR A 222 -13.70 -2.36 12.06
C TYR A 222 -12.30 -1.92 12.46
N HIS A 223 -11.35 -1.96 11.53
CA HIS A 223 -9.98 -1.45 11.70
C HIS A 223 -9.94 0.08 11.67
N ASP A 224 -8.90 0.65 12.28
CA ASP A 224 -8.68 2.10 12.23
C ASP A 224 -7.57 2.44 11.23
N ARG A 225 -7.97 2.92 10.05
CA ARG A 225 -7.05 3.34 8.99
C ARG A 225 -6.06 4.41 9.44
N ARG A 226 -6.43 5.24 10.41
CA ARG A 226 -5.54 6.29 10.95
C ARG A 226 -4.49 5.69 11.88
N ALA A 227 -4.86 4.70 12.68
CA ALA A 227 -3.91 3.97 13.51
C ALA A 227 -2.91 3.18 12.65
N LEU A 228 -3.39 2.49 11.62
CA LEU A 228 -2.54 1.78 10.64
C LEU A 228 -1.60 2.74 9.88
N GLU A 229 -2.08 3.92 9.49
CA GLU A 229 -1.23 4.90 8.82
C GLU A 229 -0.14 5.45 9.73
N VAL A 230 -0.43 5.70 11.02
CA VAL A 230 0.59 6.07 12.02
C VAL A 230 1.64 4.97 12.14
N ALA A 231 1.22 3.71 12.30
CA ALA A 231 2.14 2.57 12.38
C ALA A 231 3.01 2.44 11.12
N ARG A 232 2.42 2.65 9.93
CA ARG A 232 3.16 2.66 8.66
C ARG A 232 4.17 3.81 8.56
N LEU A 233 3.83 4.99 9.05
CA LEU A 233 4.76 6.13 9.11
C LEU A 233 5.93 5.83 10.06
N MET A 234 5.65 5.18 11.19
CA MET A 234 6.70 4.69 12.10
C MET A 234 7.59 3.65 11.42
N ALA A 235 7.01 2.68 10.71
CA ALA A 235 7.77 1.69 9.95
C ALA A 235 8.72 2.34 8.92
N ALA A 236 8.27 3.41 8.26
CA ALA A 236 9.08 4.12 7.27
C ALA A 236 10.23 4.93 7.88
N ASP A 237 10.05 5.45 9.10
CA ASP A 237 11.03 6.28 9.79
C ASP A 237 12.05 5.44 10.56
N LEU A 238 11.59 4.40 11.25
CA LEU A 238 12.43 3.47 12.02
C LEU A 238 13.28 2.58 11.12
N ASP A 239 12.80 2.25 9.90
CA ASP A 239 13.42 1.29 8.98
C ASP A 239 13.85 0.01 9.75
N PRO A 240 12.89 -0.69 10.42
CA PRO A 240 13.19 -1.77 11.34
C PRO A 240 13.76 -3.00 10.62
N ASP A 241 14.38 -3.91 11.37
CA ASP A 241 14.85 -5.20 10.87
C ASP A 241 13.69 -6.20 10.76
N GLU A 242 12.69 -6.05 11.63
CA GLU A 242 11.52 -6.93 11.68
C GLU A 242 10.22 -6.11 11.74
N VAL A 243 9.20 -6.53 10.98
CA VAL A 243 7.81 -6.07 11.11
C VAL A 243 6.95 -7.30 11.40
N ILE A 244 6.33 -7.34 12.58
CA ILE A 244 5.62 -8.52 13.07
C ILE A 244 4.16 -8.17 13.34
N TRP A 245 3.24 -8.88 12.66
CA TRP A 245 1.81 -8.79 12.84
C TRP A 245 1.36 -9.91 13.79
N LEU A 246 0.78 -9.55 14.92
CA LEU A 246 0.53 -10.48 16.02
C LEU A 246 -0.70 -11.40 15.85
N GLY A 247 -1.36 -11.41 14.71
CA GLY A 247 -2.62 -12.13 14.51
C GLY A 247 -3.84 -11.24 14.74
N ASP A 248 -5.02 -11.79 14.55
CA ASP A 248 -6.29 -11.07 14.49
C ASP A 248 -6.21 -9.88 13.49
N ASN A 249 -5.50 -10.13 12.37
CA ASN A 249 -5.35 -9.15 11.30
C ASN A 249 -6.63 -9.02 10.48
N GLN A 250 -7.39 -10.12 10.36
CA GLN A 250 -8.72 -10.18 9.77
C GLN A 250 -9.77 -10.33 10.87
N ASP A 251 -10.90 -9.64 10.75
CA ASP A 251 -11.98 -9.87 11.71
C ASP A 251 -12.77 -11.15 11.41
N PHE A 252 -13.12 -11.41 10.16
CA PHE A 252 -13.92 -12.56 9.74
C PHE A 252 -15.18 -12.76 10.59
N GLU A 253 -15.91 -11.69 10.89
CA GLU A 253 -17.18 -11.75 11.61
C GLU A 253 -18.15 -12.75 10.97
N GLU A 254 -18.19 -12.74 9.65
CA GLU A 254 -19.08 -13.58 8.83
C GLU A 254 -18.80 -15.08 8.96
N LEU A 255 -17.63 -15.45 9.44
CA LEU A 255 -17.26 -16.84 9.71
C LEU A 255 -17.50 -17.24 11.17
N SER A 256 -17.74 -16.28 12.07
CA SER A 256 -17.99 -16.56 13.49
C SER A 256 -19.26 -17.37 13.70
N LEU A 257 -19.23 -18.30 14.65
CA LEU A 257 -20.39 -19.06 15.11
C LEU A 257 -21.02 -18.48 16.37
N LYS A 258 -20.42 -17.42 16.93
CA LYS A 258 -20.80 -16.87 18.25
C LYS A 258 -21.90 -15.81 18.18
N PHE A 259 -22.14 -15.20 17.01
CA PHE A 259 -23.04 -14.04 16.89
C PHE A 259 -24.11 -14.28 15.83
N THR A 260 -25.27 -13.64 16.02
CA THR A 260 -26.24 -13.48 14.94
C THR A 260 -25.67 -12.46 13.94
N ARG A 261 -25.61 -12.83 12.69
CA ARG A 261 -24.96 -12.07 11.62
C ARG A 261 -25.99 -11.41 10.71
N ASP A 262 -25.62 -10.26 10.15
CA ASP A 262 -26.29 -9.73 8.98
C ASP A 262 -26.14 -10.75 7.83
N PRO A 263 -27.21 -11.17 7.15
CA PRO A 263 -27.11 -12.04 5.97
C PRO A 263 -26.16 -11.51 4.88
N LEU A 264 -25.96 -10.20 4.81
CA LEU A 264 -25.07 -9.55 3.86
C LEU A 264 -23.61 -9.46 4.34
N ALA A 265 -23.30 -9.87 5.57
CA ALA A 265 -21.92 -9.87 6.09
C ALA A 265 -20.99 -10.73 5.21
N ALA A 266 -21.47 -11.79 4.57
CA ALA A 266 -20.65 -12.58 3.64
C ALA A 266 -20.12 -11.79 2.44
N GLN A 267 -20.71 -10.64 2.12
CA GLN A 267 -20.23 -9.78 1.04
C GLN A 267 -19.07 -8.86 1.48
N THR A 268 -18.72 -8.84 2.77
CA THR A 268 -17.64 -8.01 3.29
C THR A 268 -16.30 -8.76 3.41
N THR A 269 -16.30 -10.09 3.22
CA THR A 269 -15.09 -10.93 3.29
C THR A 269 -14.02 -10.49 2.29
N GLN A 270 -14.38 -10.39 1.01
CA GLN A 270 -13.42 -10.04 -0.03
C GLN A 270 -12.87 -8.61 0.15
N PRO A 271 -13.69 -7.56 0.39
CA PRO A 271 -13.18 -6.24 0.74
C PRO A 271 -12.20 -6.25 1.93
N GLY A 272 -12.44 -7.06 2.94
CA GLY A 272 -11.55 -7.21 4.10
C GLY A 272 -10.20 -7.81 3.72
N ILE A 273 -10.20 -8.90 2.94
CA ILE A 273 -8.99 -9.54 2.42
C ILE A 273 -8.18 -8.54 1.56
N ASP A 274 -8.85 -7.84 0.66
CA ASP A 274 -8.21 -6.89 -0.26
C ASP A 274 -7.57 -5.72 0.48
N GLU A 275 -8.24 -5.16 1.48
CA GLU A 275 -7.68 -4.05 2.26
C GLU A 275 -6.52 -4.49 3.15
N GLN A 276 -6.58 -5.68 3.76
CA GLN A 276 -5.46 -6.18 4.55
C GLN A 276 -4.23 -6.47 3.66
N ALA A 277 -4.43 -7.07 2.49
CA ALA A 277 -3.36 -7.28 1.52
C ALA A 277 -2.76 -5.94 1.04
N TRP A 278 -3.60 -4.92 0.86
CA TRP A 278 -3.17 -3.56 0.56
C TRP A 278 -2.28 -2.99 1.67
N TRP A 279 -2.68 -3.12 2.94
CA TRP A 279 -1.87 -2.67 4.08
C TRP A 279 -0.53 -3.39 4.14
N TYR A 280 -0.50 -4.71 4.00
CA TYR A 280 0.74 -5.49 3.95
C TYR A 280 1.69 -4.96 2.87
N SER A 281 1.18 -4.71 1.67
CA SER A 281 1.99 -4.17 0.58
C SER A 281 2.56 -2.79 0.92
N ARG A 282 1.78 -1.93 1.59
CA ARG A 282 2.22 -0.59 2.00
C ARG A 282 3.29 -0.64 3.10
N PHE A 283 3.19 -1.56 4.03
CA PHE A 283 4.23 -1.77 5.03
C PHE A 283 5.51 -2.33 4.40
N LYS A 284 5.41 -3.27 3.46
CA LYS A 284 6.58 -3.76 2.69
C LYS A 284 7.30 -2.62 1.97
N VAL A 285 6.56 -1.69 1.38
CA VAL A 285 7.13 -0.51 0.72
C VAL A 285 7.75 0.46 1.74
N SER A 286 7.15 0.60 2.91
CA SER A 286 7.61 1.52 3.96
C SER A 286 8.86 1.02 4.69
N ALA A 287 8.96 -0.29 4.92
CA ALA A 287 10.11 -0.95 5.56
C ALA A 287 10.65 -2.07 4.64
N PRO A 288 11.30 -1.71 3.51
CA PRO A 288 11.67 -2.69 2.46
C PRO A 288 12.76 -3.66 2.90
N ARG A 289 13.58 -3.31 3.90
CA ARG A 289 14.65 -4.17 4.44
C ARG A 289 14.15 -5.13 5.48
N ALA A 290 13.01 -4.83 6.11
CA ALA A 290 12.47 -5.63 7.19
C ALA A 290 12.06 -7.02 6.71
N SER A 291 12.33 -8.03 7.53
CA SER A 291 11.62 -9.30 7.46
C SER A 291 10.20 -9.08 7.96
N HIS A 292 9.21 -9.46 7.18
CA HIS A 292 7.80 -9.32 7.55
C HIS A 292 7.23 -10.67 7.94
N ARG A 293 6.59 -10.75 9.11
CA ARG A 293 5.98 -11.96 9.65
C ARG A 293 4.57 -11.71 10.13
N VAL A 294 3.72 -12.72 9.94
CA VAL A 294 2.30 -12.68 10.32
C VAL A 294 1.98 -13.90 11.15
N PHE A 295 1.42 -13.69 12.32
CA PHE A 295 0.85 -14.75 13.15
C PHE A 295 -0.60 -15.03 12.78
N ASP A 296 -1.01 -16.27 13.02
CA ASP A 296 -2.41 -16.68 13.03
C ASP A 296 -3.05 -16.28 14.37
N GLY A 297 -4.15 -15.55 14.32
CA GLY A 297 -4.97 -15.21 15.47
C GLY A 297 -6.19 -16.09 15.58
N ASN A 298 -6.97 -15.89 16.63
CA ASN A 298 -8.22 -16.65 16.79
C ASN A 298 -9.30 -16.24 15.77
N HIS A 299 -9.17 -15.08 15.14
CA HIS A 299 -10.07 -14.63 14.08
C HIS A 299 -9.74 -15.29 12.74
N GLU A 300 -8.49 -15.36 12.34
CA GLU A 300 -8.08 -16.11 11.15
C GLU A 300 -8.47 -17.59 11.27
N HIS A 301 -8.30 -18.18 12.46
CA HIS A 301 -8.70 -19.57 12.75
C HIS A 301 -10.20 -19.83 12.57
N ARG A 302 -11.06 -18.78 12.54
CA ARG A 302 -12.49 -18.93 12.18
C ARG A 302 -12.67 -19.46 10.77
N MET A 303 -11.79 -19.12 9.83
CA MET A 303 -11.86 -19.62 8.46
C MET A 303 -11.63 -21.13 8.43
N GLU A 304 -10.57 -21.60 9.09
CA GLU A 304 -10.28 -23.03 9.16
C GLU A 304 -11.45 -23.81 9.79
N LYS A 305 -11.95 -23.35 10.94
CA LYS A 305 -13.11 -23.97 11.58
C LYS A 305 -14.36 -24.00 10.70
N ALA A 306 -14.66 -22.88 10.03
CA ALA A 306 -15.81 -22.80 9.15
C ALA A 306 -15.68 -23.77 7.95
N LEU A 307 -14.48 -23.94 7.41
CA LEU A 307 -14.21 -24.91 6.35
C LEU A 307 -14.35 -26.34 6.85
N GLN A 308 -13.75 -26.67 8.00
CA GLN A 308 -13.87 -28.02 8.59
C GLN A 308 -15.34 -28.41 8.84
N GLU A 309 -16.16 -27.48 9.33
CA GLU A 309 -17.56 -27.72 9.66
C GLU A 309 -18.49 -27.73 8.45
N ARG A 310 -18.24 -26.85 7.45
CA ARG A 310 -19.22 -26.58 6.38
C ARG A 310 -18.77 -27.02 5.00
N ALA A 311 -17.45 -27.10 4.76
CA ALA A 311 -16.87 -27.42 3.47
C ALA A 311 -15.55 -28.21 3.61
N PRO A 312 -15.56 -29.38 4.31
CA PRO A 312 -14.33 -30.13 4.60
C PRO A 312 -13.57 -30.56 3.33
N TRP A 313 -14.25 -30.66 2.20
CA TRP A 313 -13.65 -30.93 0.89
C TRP A 313 -12.72 -29.81 0.39
N ALA A 314 -12.90 -28.58 0.88
CA ALA A 314 -12.13 -27.42 0.46
C ALA A 314 -10.85 -27.18 1.29
N VAL A 315 -10.71 -27.81 2.47
CA VAL A 315 -9.60 -27.59 3.42
C VAL A 315 -8.22 -27.81 2.78
N HIS A 316 -8.08 -28.82 1.93
CA HIS A 316 -6.81 -29.16 1.28
C HIS A 316 -6.80 -28.88 -0.23
N LEU A 317 -7.79 -28.16 -0.73
CA LEU A 317 -7.85 -27.81 -2.15
C LEU A 317 -6.73 -26.84 -2.51
N LYS A 318 -5.86 -27.23 -3.46
CA LYS A 318 -4.71 -26.43 -3.90
C LYS A 318 -4.85 -26.06 -5.37
N ALA A 319 -4.39 -24.88 -5.74
CA ALA A 319 -4.17 -24.55 -7.14
C ALA A 319 -2.97 -25.33 -7.70
N PRO A 320 -2.94 -25.68 -9.00
CA PRO A 320 -1.80 -26.34 -9.61
C PRO A 320 -0.52 -25.53 -9.34
N GLY A 321 0.52 -26.20 -8.80
CA GLY A 321 1.81 -25.57 -8.49
C GLY A 321 1.85 -24.76 -7.19
N SER A 322 0.76 -24.73 -6.40
CA SER A 322 0.75 -24.09 -5.09
C SER A 322 0.96 -25.11 -3.97
N ASP A 323 1.80 -24.77 -3.02
CA ASP A 323 1.98 -25.56 -1.78
C ASP A 323 0.90 -25.24 -0.74
N ARG A 324 0.23 -24.08 -0.85
CA ARG A 324 -0.83 -23.65 0.07
C ARG A 324 -2.22 -24.02 -0.42
N ALA A 325 -3.12 -24.29 0.52
CA ALA A 325 -4.53 -24.45 0.21
C ALA A 325 -5.15 -23.12 -0.26
N VAL A 326 -5.97 -23.15 -1.31
CA VAL A 326 -6.58 -21.93 -1.89
C VAL A 326 -7.53 -21.23 -0.93
N MET A 327 -8.11 -21.97 0.00
CA MET A 327 -8.99 -21.44 1.05
C MET A 327 -8.24 -21.27 2.37
N SER A 328 -6.97 -20.88 2.33
CA SER A 328 -6.20 -20.51 3.52
C SER A 328 -5.95 -19.01 3.56
N VAL A 329 -5.91 -18.44 4.75
CA VAL A 329 -5.66 -17.00 4.97
C VAL A 329 -4.38 -16.53 4.27
N PRO A 330 -3.21 -17.20 4.41
CA PRO A 330 -1.98 -16.77 3.76
C PRO A 330 -2.06 -16.81 2.23
N TYR A 331 -2.82 -17.77 1.64
CA TYR A 331 -3.03 -17.81 0.20
C TYR A 331 -3.92 -16.65 -0.28
N LEU A 332 -5.06 -16.43 0.40
CA LEU A 332 -6.01 -15.38 0.03
C LEU A 332 -5.41 -13.98 0.15
N LEU A 333 -4.55 -13.76 1.14
CA LEU A 333 -3.82 -12.52 1.34
C LEU A 333 -2.60 -12.37 0.42
N GLY A 334 -2.21 -13.41 -0.31
CA GLY A 334 -1.06 -13.38 -1.22
C GLY A 334 0.29 -13.19 -0.51
N LEU A 335 0.46 -13.75 0.69
CA LEU A 335 1.64 -13.51 1.52
C LEU A 335 2.93 -13.98 0.85
N ASP A 336 2.90 -15.14 0.17
CA ASP A 336 4.08 -15.69 -0.52
C ASP A 336 4.55 -14.78 -1.65
N ASP A 337 3.61 -14.20 -2.41
CA ASP A 337 3.93 -13.26 -3.50
C ASP A 337 4.55 -11.94 -2.98
N MET A 338 4.25 -11.57 -1.74
CA MET A 338 4.80 -10.39 -1.08
C MET A 338 6.08 -10.69 -0.28
N GLY A 339 6.51 -11.96 -0.22
CA GLY A 339 7.64 -12.38 0.62
C GLY A 339 7.38 -12.11 2.10
N ILE A 340 6.17 -12.39 2.57
CA ILE A 340 5.76 -12.27 3.97
C ILE A 340 5.64 -13.68 4.55
N GLU A 341 6.34 -13.93 5.64
CA GLU A 341 6.34 -15.22 6.31
C GLU A 341 5.08 -15.39 7.16
N TRP A 342 4.38 -16.53 6.98
CA TRP A 342 3.29 -16.96 7.83
C TRP A 342 3.80 -17.86 8.93
N LEU A 343 3.64 -17.47 10.19
CA LEU A 343 4.18 -18.18 11.37
C LEU A 343 3.22 -19.23 11.93
N GLY A 344 2.48 -19.90 11.05
CA GLY A 344 1.81 -21.14 11.40
C GLY A 344 0.42 -21.00 12.01
N GLU A 345 -0.01 -22.08 12.68
CA GLU A 345 -1.35 -22.27 13.21
C GLU A 345 -1.62 -21.42 14.46
N TYR A 346 -2.90 -21.20 14.77
CA TYR A 346 -3.29 -20.51 16.01
C TYR A 346 -2.67 -21.18 17.26
N GLY A 347 -2.08 -20.34 18.08
CA GLY A 347 -1.31 -20.78 19.24
C GLY A 347 0.19 -20.99 18.98
N SER A 348 0.66 -20.75 17.76
CA SER A 348 2.09 -20.78 17.46
C SER A 348 2.87 -19.73 18.24
N GLU A 349 4.12 -20.07 18.55
CA GLU A 349 5.08 -19.20 19.21
C GLU A 349 6.33 -19.08 18.35
N TRP A 350 6.95 -17.91 18.38
CA TRP A 350 8.21 -17.66 17.69
C TRP A 350 9.15 -16.84 18.59
N TRP A 351 10.45 -17.06 18.46
CA TRP A 351 11.45 -16.39 19.27
C TRP A 351 12.17 -15.30 18.47
N LEU A 352 11.85 -14.07 18.76
CA LEU A 352 12.54 -12.92 18.20
C LEU A 352 13.93 -12.81 18.81
N TRP A 353 14.97 -12.90 17.96
CA TRP A 353 16.38 -12.82 18.32
C TRP A 353 16.80 -13.82 19.42
N ASP A 354 16.12 -14.95 19.54
CA ASP A 354 16.30 -15.95 20.63
C ASP A 354 16.15 -15.37 22.05
N LYS A 355 15.49 -14.20 22.18
CA LYS A 355 15.36 -13.46 23.44
C LYS A 355 13.92 -13.24 23.88
N VAL A 356 13.04 -12.95 22.93
CA VAL A 356 11.66 -12.57 23.22
C VAL A 356 10.69 -13.53 22.54
N ARG A 357 9.85 -14.17 23.34
CA ARG A 357 8.75 -14.97 22.80
C ARG A 357 7.67 -14.06 22.23
N ILE A 358 7.29 -14.30 21.01
CA ILE A 358 6.19 -13.62 20.30
C ILE A 358 5.08 -14.64 20.06
N SER A 359 3.83 -14.25 20.32
CA SER A 359 2.64 -15.06 20.03
C SER A 359 1.42 -14.17 19.88
N HIS A 360 0.32 -14.70 19.34
CA HIS A 360 -0.95 -13.94 19.38
C HIS A 360 -1.47 -13.83 20.84
N GLY A 361 -1.39 -14.91 21.59
CA GLY A 361 -1.92 -14.98 22.96
C GLY A 361 -3.33 -15.57 23.02
N ASP A 362 -3.68 -16.07 24.21
CA ASP A 362 -4.98 -16.71 24.51
C ASP A 362 -5.51 -16.37 25.90
N THR A 363 -4.65 -15.79 26.73
CA THR A 363 -4.97 -15.51 28.13
C THR A 363 -5.61 -14.14 28.30
N VAL A 364 -6.76 -14.10 28.95
CA VAL A 364 -7.47 -12.87 29.31
C VAL A 364 -7.76 -12.84 30.81
N ALA A 365 -7.48 -11.73 31.47
CA ALA A 365 -7.92 -11.46 32.83
C ALA A 365 -8.88 -10.25 32.81
N SER A 366 -9.87 -10.25 33.69
CA SER A 366 -10.81 -9.14 33.75
C SER A 366 -10.17 -7.87 34.30
N GLY A 367 -10.29 -6.74 33.55
CA GLY A 367 -9.83 -5.40 33.91
C GLY A 367 -8.42 -5.09 33.40
N GLY A 368 -8.22 -3.83 33.02
CA GLY A 368 -6.96 -3.31 32.48
C GLY A 368 -5.78 -3.49 33.45
N GLY A 369 -4.57 -3.71 32.91
CA GLY A 369 -3.33 -3.89 33.67
C GLY A 369 -3.14 -5.29 34.29
N ARG A 370 -4.15 -6.14 34.24
CA ARG A 370 -4.14 -7.42 34.94
C ARG A 370 -3.60 -8.59 34.13
N THR A 371 -3.84 -8.60 32.82
CA THR A 371 -3.45 -9.73 31.99
C THR A 371 -1.94 -9.80 31.88
N VAL A 372 -1.29 -8.71 31.50
CA VAL A 372 0.17 -8.63 31.38
C VAL A 372 0.85 -8.91 32.71
N SER A 373 0.34 -8.36 33.84
CA SER A 373 0.86 -8.63 35.17
C SER A 373 0.75 -10.11 35.57
N LYS A 374 -0.37 -10.77 35.24
CA LYS A 374 -0.57 -12.21 35.49
C LYS A 374 0.41 -13.04 34.67
N VAL A 375 0.57 -12.72 33.39
CA VAL A 375 1.47 -13.40 32.48
C VAL A 375 2.93 -13.18 32.95
N ALA A 376 3.32 -11.96 33.31
CA ALA A 376 4.65 -11.65 33.83
C ALA A 376 4.97 -12.41 35.10
N ALA A 377 4.00 -12.55 36.04
CA ALA A 377 4.19 -13.32 37.26
C ALA A 377 4.53 -14.80 36.98
N ALA A 378 3.90 -15.37 35.95
CA ALA A 378 4.10 -16.78 35.56
C ALA A 378 5.31 -16.99 34.62
N SER A 379 5.76 -15.97 33.90
CA SER A 379 6.80 -16.11 32.87
C SER A 379 8.21 -16.23 33.46
N SER A 380 9.05 -16.96 32.73
CA SER A 380 10.50 -17.06 32.97
C SER A 380 11.33 -16.39 31.86
N PHE A 381 10.71 -15.70 30.94
CA PHE A 381 11.34 -15.06 29.78
C PHE A 381 10.54 -13.85 29.34
N SER A 382 11.17 -12.98 28.57
CA SER A 382 10.54 -11.84 27.93
C SER A 382 9.56 -12.27 26.85
N GLN A 383 8.40 -11.60 26.76
CA GLN A 383 7.40 -11.94 25.74
C GLN A 383 6.51 -10.77 25.33
N VAL A 384 6.00 -10.84 24.10
CA VAL A 384 5.01 -9.92 23.54
C VAL A 384 3.83 -10.73 23.01
N PHE A 385 2.61 -10.27 23.28
CA PHE A 385 1.39 -10.91 22.80
C PHE A 385 0.28 -9.89 22.54
N GLY A 386 -0.62 -10.18 21.61
CA GLY A 386 -1.82 -9.40 21.24
C GLY A 386 -3.08 -9.82 21.98
N HIS A 387 -4.20 -9.99 21.26
CA HIS A 387 -5.48 -10.58 21.69
C HIS A 387 -6.29 -9.76 22.69
N ILE A 388 -5.65 -9.11 23.68
CA ILE A 388 -6.37 -8.42 24.75
C ILE A 388 -6.74 -6.97 24.43
N HIS A 389 -6.20 -6.41 23.37
CA HIS A 389 -6.40 -5.03 22.92
C HIS A 389 -6.02 -3.96 23.96
N HIS A 390 -5.25 -4.33 24.99
CA HIS A 390 -4.79 -3.39 26.00
C HIS A 390 -3.31 -3.05 25.78
N LEU A 391 -2.98 -1.77 25.88
CA LEU A 391 -1.60 -1.29 25.87
C LEU A 391 -1.02 -1.43 27.27
N GLU A 392 -0.33 -2.51 27.52
CA GLU A 392 0.16 -2.87 28.86
C GLU A 392 1.61 -3.35 28.82
N MET A 393 2.38 -3.06 29.86
CA MET A 393 3.73 -3.60 30.06
C MET A 393 3.98 -3.87 31.53
N ALA A 394 4.68 -4.95 31.82
CA ALA A 394 5.18 -5.28 33.15
C ALA A 394 6.60 -5.87 33.07
N CYS A 395 7.43 -5.52 34.03
CA CYS A 395 8.79 -6.06 34.17
C CYS A 395 8.93 -6.83 35.47
N LYS A 396 9.80 -7.85 35.47
CA LYS A 396 10.11 -8.66 36.62
C LYS A 396 11.59 -9.04 36.62
N THR A 397 12.24 -9.01 37.78
CA THR A 397 13.59 -9.51 37.92
C THR A 397 13.57 -10.97 38.37
N ILE A 398 14.32 -11.81 37.68
CA ILE A 398 14.55 -13.23 37.99
C ILE A 398 15.97 -13.38 38.47
N TRP A 399 16.14 -14.09 39.56
CA TRP A 399 17.48 -14.41 40.12
C TRP A 399 17.85 -15.84 39.77
N GLY A 400 18.94 -16.00 39.04
CA GLY A 400 19.48 -17.31 38.66
C GLY A 400 20.95 -17.48 39.06
N PRO A 401 21.56 -18.63 38.73
CA PRO A 401 22.97 -18.88 39.03
C PRO A 401 23.95 -17.88 38.41
N ASN A 402 23.54 -17.25 37.30
CA ASN A 402 24.33 -16.26 36.54
C ASN A 402 24.05 -14.81 36.97
N GLY A 403 23.29 -14.60 38.04
CA GLY A 403 22.91 -13.26 38.50
C GLY A 403 21.44 -12.90 38.27
N ALA A 404 21.16 -11.63 38.28
CA ALA A 404 19.83 -11.07 38.07
C ALA A 404 19.57 -10.84 36.57
N GLU A 405 18.42 -11.26 36.09
CA GLU A 405 17.92 -10.97 34.75
C GLU A 405 16.56 -10.26 34.83
N THR A 406 16.36 -9.18 34.06
CA THR A 406 15.07 -8.51 33.99
C THR A 406 14.35 -8.94 32.72
N ILE A 407 13.16 -9.50 32.90
CA ILE A 407 12.27 -9.85 31.80
C ILE A 407 11.16 -8.81 31.66
N GLY A 408 10.76 -8.52 30.41
CA GLY A 408 9.63 -7.68 30.07
C GLY A 408 8.49 -8.49 29.45
N VAL A 409 7.27 -8.18 29.81
CA VAL A 409 6.06 -8.72 29.20
C VAL A 409 5.21 -7.55 28.69
N MET A 410 4.85 -7.55 27.41
CA MET A 410 4.14 -6.45 26.77
C MET A 410 2.96 -6.95 25.94
N SER A 411 1.86 -6.20 26.01
CA SER A 411 0.80 -6.20 25.00
C SER A 411 0.72 -4.81 24.37
N PRO A 412 0.89 -4.68 23.05
CA PRO A 412 1.02 -3.39 22.38
C PRO A 412 -0.33 -2.72 22.03
N GLY A 413 -1.46 -3.21 22.57
CA GLY A 413 -2.77 -2.67 22.29
C GLY A 413 -3.44 -3.30 21.09
N CYS A 414 -4.06 -2.49 20.24
CA CYS A 414 -4.68 -2.92 18.98
C CYS A 414 -4.57 -1.82 17.91
N LEU A 415 -4.86 -2.16 16.67
CA LEU A 415 -4.97 -1.23 15.54
C LEU A 415 -6.41 -1.19 14.98
N CYS A 416 -7.34 -1.88 15.63
CA CYS A 416 -8.76 -1.80 15.36
C CYS A 416 -9.39 -0.57 16.01
N ARG A 417 -10.66 -0.31 15.69
CA ARG A 417 -11.46 0.77 16.31
C ARG A 417 -11.78 0.44 17.75
N VAL A 418 -11.75 1.47 18.60
CA VAL A 418 -12.00 1.37 20.04
C VAL A 418 -13.32 2.04 20.46
N ASP A 419 -14.16 2.35 19.50
CA ASP A 419 -15.46 3.02 19.71
C ASP A 419 -16.66 2.06 19.79
N GLY A 420 -16.39 0.74 19.82
CA GLY A 420 -17.42 -0.31 19.89
C GLY A 420 -17.91 -0.78 18.53
N ALA A 421 -17.23 -0.40 17.43
CA ALA A 421 -17.59 -0.84 16.09
C ALA A 421 -17.24 -2.32 15.81
N VAL A 422 -16.24 -2.86 16.52
CA VAL A 422 -15.80 -4.25 16.36
C VAL A 422 -16.89 -5.19 16.87
N PRO A 423 -17.25 -6.26 16.11
CA PRO A 423 -18.33 -7.17 16.47
C PRO A 423 -18.14 -7.89 17.81
N GLY A 424 -19.24 -8.08 18.53
CA GLY A 424 -19.24 -8.78 19.82
C GLY A 424 -18.69 -7.98 21.00
N VAL A 425 -18.34 -6.74 20.80
CA VAL A 425 -17.78 -5.86 21.81
C VAL A 425 -18.84 -4.96 22.43
N LYS A 426 -18.64 -4.58 23.69
CA LYS A 426 -19.50 -3.59 24.38
C LYS A 426 -19.31 -2.22 23.73
N ALA A 427 -20.33 -1.37 23.79
CA ALA A 427 -20.30 -0.03 23.20
C ALA A 427 -19.15 0.90 23.68
N ARG A 428 -18.50 0.56 24.78
CA ARG A 428 -17.33 1.27 25.33
C ARG A 428 -16.32 0.26 25.85
N PRO A 429 -15.54 -0.34 24.96
CA PRO A 429 -14.45 -1.25 25.37
C PRO A 429 -13.37 -0.47 26.10
N ASP A 430 -12.69 -1.13 27.02
CA ASP A 430 -11.48 -0.62 27.69
C ASP A 430 -10.25 -1.01 26.87
N TRP A 431 -10.20 -0.55 25.61
CA TRP A 431 -9.13 -0.87 24.66
C TRP A 431 -8.28 0.35 24.36
N GLN A 432 -7.01 0.14 24.03
CA GLN A 432 -6.10 1.19 23.63
C GLN A 432 -5.43 0.86 22.32
N GLN A 433 -5.36 1.86 21.43
CA GLN A 433 -4.60 1.72 20.20
C GLN A 433 -3.12 1.95 20.44
N GLY A 434 -2.28 1.12 19.81
CA GLY A 434 -0.85 1.26 19.92
C GLY A 434 -0.09 0.26 19.05
N VAL A 435 1.23 0.37 19.12
CA VAL A 435 2.21 -0.54 18.53
C VAL A 435 3.32 -0.81 19.54
N GLY A 436 4.05 -1.89 19.35
CA GLY A 436 5.28 -2.18 20.11
C GLY A 436 6.51 -1.84 19.29
N VAL A 437 7.51 -1.22 19.92
CA VAL A 437 8.86 -1.13 19.37
C VAL A 437 9.80 -1.87 20.30
N LEU A 438 10.56 -2.82 19.74
CA LEU A 438 11.59 -3.54 20.47
C LEU A 438 12.96 -3.18 19.91
N GLU A 439 13.91 -2.98 20.79
CA GLU A 439 15.30 -2.64 20.45
C GLU A 439 16.24 -3.64 21.15
N LEU A 440 17.06 -4.33 20.36
CA LEU A 440 18.11 -5.22 20.84
C LEU A 440 19.46 -4.50 20.73
N ASP A 441 20.13 -4.33 21.85
CA ASP A 441 21.54 -3.98 21.89
C ASP A 441 22.38 -5.21 21.55
N GLU A 442 23.03 -5.21 20.39
CA GLU A 442 23.82 -6.34 19.90
C GLU A 442 25.08 -6.62 20.75
N GLU A 443 25.61 -5.61 21.43
CA GLU A 443 26.79 -5.77 22.28
C GLU A 443 26.44 -6.49 23.60
N THR A 444 25.35 -6.09 24.25
CA THR A 444 24.97 -6.64 25.56
C THR A 444 23.92 -7.74 25.48
N GLY A 445 23.21 -7.84 24.36
CA GLY A 445 22.07 -8.74 24.18
C GLY A 445 20.83 -8.33 24.97
N ASN A 446 20.79 -7.09 25.49
CA ASN A 446 19.63 -6.55 26.21
C ASN A 446 18.53 -6.13 25.23
N VAL A 447 17.29 -6.44 25.58
CA VAL A 447 16.12 -6.02 24.81
C VAL A 447 15.35 -4.98 25.61
N THR A 448 15.09 -3.83 24.97
CA THR A 448 14.20 -2.79 25.47
C THR A 448 12.87 -2.84 24.73
N MET A 449 11.76 -2.74 25.46
CA MET A 449 10.40 -2.77 24.91
C MET A 449 9.71 -1.43 25.13
N HIS A 450 9.11 -0.89 24.09
CA HIS A 450 8.41 0.39 24.12
C HIS A 450 6.97 0.21 23.65
N PRO A 451 5.97 0.21 24.55
CA PRO A 451 4.57 0.34 24.16
C PRO A 451 4.32 1.77 23.70
N VAL A 452 3.99 1.96 22.44
CA VAL A 452 3.75 3.29 21.83
C VAL A 452 2.26 3.49 21.62
N GLN A 453 1.66 4.39 22.38
CA GLN A 453 0.24 4.68 22.29
C GLN A 453 -0.10 5.49 21.03
N ILE A 454 -1.21 5.13 20.38
CA ILE A 454 -1.82 5.89 19.29
C ILE A 454 -3.13 6.49 19.79
N VAL A 455 -3.28 7.79 19.67
CA VAL A 455 -4.51 8.51 20.08
C VAL A 455 -5.00 9.38 18.94
N ASN A 456 -6.22 9.14 18.47
CA ASN A 456 -6.84 9.91 17.39
C ASN A 456 -5.93 10.06 16.15
N GLY A 457 -5.27 8.98 15.73
CA GLY A 457 -4.37 8.97 14.57
C GLY A 457 -3.07 9.75 14.79
N ARG A 458 -2.58 9.80 16.03
CA ARG A 458 -1.29 10.43 16.38
C ARG A 458 -0.52 9.55 17.36
N ALA A 459 0.80 9.52 17.21
CA ALA A 459 1.72 8.94 18.18
C ALA A 459 2.95 9.82 18.36
N VAL A 460 3.63 9.63 19.49
CA VAL A 460 4.93 10.24 19.78
C VAL A 460 5.89 9.13 20.16
N TYR A 461 7.02 9.03 19.47
CA TYR A 461 8.09 8.09 19.78
C TYR A 461 9.45 8.70 19.46
N ALA A 462 10.45 8.49 20.32
CA ALA A 462 11.82 8.98 20.17
C ALA A 462 11.91 10.48 19.76
N GLY A 463 11.04 11.32 20.33
CA GLY A 463 10.99 12.76 20.03
C GLY A 463 10.34 13.14 18.69
N GLN A 464 9.86 12.16 17.91
CA GLN A 464 9.12 12.39 16.66
C GLN A 464 7.62 12.32 16.89
N VAL A 465 6.86 13.11 16.12
CA VAL A 465 5.40 13.11 16.11
C VAL A 465 4.92 12.53 14.79
N TYR A 466 4.20 11.43 14.85
CA TYR A 466 3.56 10.77 13.71
C TYR A 466 2.10 11.18 13.65
N VAL A 467 1.65 11.65 12.50
CA VAL A 467 0.26 12.10 12.29
C VAL A 467 -0.29 11.42 11.07
N ALA A 468 -1.38 10.70 11.24
CA ALA A 468 -2.06 10.04 10.14
C ALA A 468 -2.62 11.04 9.13
N THR A 469 -2.51 10.69 7.85
CA THR A 469 -3.33 11.24 6.77
C THR A 469 -4.48 10.30 6.48
N ASP A 470 -5.65 10.84 6.12
CA ASP A 470 -6.78 10.00 5.71
C ASP A 470 -6.45 9.29 4.38
N ARG A 471 -6.54 7.97 4.39
CA ARG A 471 -6.29 7.11 3.22
C ARG A 471 -7.56 6.54 2.61
N THR A 472 -8.72 6.88 3.13
CA THR A 472 -10.00 6.28 2.72
C THR A 472 -10.25 6.38 1.23
N ASP A 473 -10.06 7.58 0.64
CA ASP A 473 -10.27 7.78 -0.80
C ASP A 473 -9.23 7.05 -1.66
N GLN A 474 -7.99 7.00 -1.19
CA GLN A 474 -6.92 6.27 -1.86
C GLN A 474 -7.22 4.76 -1.88
N ILE A 475 -7.56 4.18 -0.73
CA ILE A 475 -7.88 2.76 -0.57
C ILE A 475 -9.08 2.41 -1.43
N ALA A 476 -10.17 3.16 -1.31
CA ALA A 476 -11.38 2.95 -2.10
C ALA A 476 -11.13 3.01 -3.62
N GLY A 477 -10.26 3.91 -4.05
CA GLY A 477 -9.88 4.06 -5.47
C GLY A 477 -8.98 2.95 -5.97
N GLU A 478 -7.95 2.58 -5.21
CA GLU A 478 -6.99 1.54 -5.59
C GLU A 478 -7.60 0.15 -5.56
N LEU A 479 -8.52 -0.12 -4.63
CA LEU A 479 -9.20 -1.41 -4.50
C LEU A 479 -10.49 -1.51 -5.33
N GLY A 480 -11.00 -0.41 -5.87
CA GLY A 480 -12.22 -0.41 -6.67
C GLY A 480 -13.51 -0.55 -5.86
N TYR A 481 -13.49 -0.23 -4.57
CA TYR A 481 -14.66 -0.25 -3.68
C TYR A 481 -15.15 1.16 -3.35
N PRO A 482 -15.98 1.79 -4.19
CA PRO A 482 -16.51 3.13 -3.91
C PRO A 482 -17.33 3.18 -2.62
N GLN A 483 -17.90 2.05 -2.19
CA GLN A 483 -18.65 1.90 -0.93
C GLN A 483 -17.79 2.11 0.33
N MET A 484 -16.45 2.04 0.22
CA MET A 484 -15.53 2.32 1.33
C MET A 484 -15.42 3.82 1.67
N ARG A 485 -15.88 4.69 0.79
CA ARG A 485 -15.91 6.13 1.05
C ARG A 485 -17.01 6.46 2.06
N ALA A 486 -16.71 7.28 3.05
CA ALA A 486 -17.76 7.86 3.87
C ALA A 486 -18.69 8.65 2.95
N SER A 487 -20.00 8.44 3.06
CA SER A 487 -20.96 9.33 2.41
C SER A 487 -20.67 10.75 2.90
N ALA A 488 -20.39 11.68 2.00
CA ALA A 488 -20.15 13.08 2.30
C ALA A 488 -21.46 13.79 2.72
N SER A 489 -22.12 13.26 3.77
CA SER A 489 -23.33 13.86 4.31
C SER A 489 -23.54 13.38 5.74
N GLY A 490 -23.19 14.24 6.66
CA GLY A 490 -23.50 14.12 8.09
C GLY A 490 -22.82 15.22 8.86
#